data_1ed305d3ec9d2ae6ab61e44d375a135a
#
_entry.id   1ed305d3ec9d2ae6ab61e44d375a135a
#
_cell.length_a   1.000
_cell.length_b   1.000
_cell.length_c   1.000
_cell.angle_alpha   90.00
_cell.angle_beta   90.00
_cell.angle_gamma   90.00
#
_symmetry.space_group_name_H-M   'P 1'
#
loop_
_entity.id
_entity.type
_entity.pdbx_description
1 polymer ?
#
loop_
_entity_poly.entity_id
_entity_poly.type
_entity_poly.pdbx_seq_one_letter_code
_entity_poly.pdbx_strand_id
1 'polypeptide(L)'
;MNTSVQVLIVGSGKLAAELIENLKSRSIASVLPWNRKGERLECKSVVVHAGSGRELPGVLSFCSANNSVLIELSTGGNLAEESHPFPVIICPNINILMLKFMAMLQSQGYLFREYQKTILESHQAAKTSAPGTAINIARSLGVDPGQIVSVRNPVVQENELGIPSEFLPRHAYHRVIIGDENVRITFETKVLGQSPYALGLAKVIEAICGRDLEPKPYDILTLIQSGWL
;
A
#
# COMPACT_ATOMS: atom_id res chain seq x y z
N MET A 1 -26.40 13.79 -1.50
CA MET A 1 -25.72 14.06 -2.78
C MET A 1 -24.90 12.84 -3.12
N ASN A 2 -24.94 12.39 -4.37
CA ASN A 2 -24.18 11.19 -4.78
C ASN A 2 -22.69 11.57 -4.82
N THR A 3 -21.91 11.09 -3.86
CA THR A 3 -20.46 11.40 -3.70
C THR A 3 -19.56 10.45 -4.50
N SER A 4 -20.10 9.84 -5.57
CA SER A 4 -19.32 8.94 -6.39
C SER A 4 -18.27 9.70 -7.22
N VAL A 5 -17.08 9.11 -7.34
CA VAL A 5 -15.93 9.67 -8.04
C VAL A 5 -15.59 8.85 -9.27
N GLN A 6 -15.00 9.48 -10.27
CA GLN A 6 -14.30 8.79 -11.34
C GLN A 6 -12.86 8.51 -10.91
N VAL A 7 -12.39 7.29 -11.12
CA VAL A 7 -11.02 6.89 -10.80
C VAL A 7 -10.21 6.74 -12.08
N LEU A 8 -9.07 7.43 -12.14
CA LEU A 8 -8.11 7.35 -13.24
C LEU A 8 -6.87 6.60 -12.79
N ILE A 9 -6.59 5.44 -13.37
CA ILE A 9 -5.43 4.61 -13.01
C ILE A 9 -4.26 4.92 -13.94
N VAL A 10 -3.16 5.37 -13.34
CA VAL A 10 -1.90 5.69 -14.03
C VAL A 10 -0.91 4.55 -13.85
N GLY A 11 -0.40 4.03 -14.96
CA GLY A 11 0.56 2.93 -14.99
C GLY A 11 0.13 1.81 -15.92
N SER A 12 1.08 0.93 -16.24
CA SER A 12 0.90 -0.22 -17.16
C SER A 12 1.37 -1.54 -16.56
N GLY A 13 1.73 -1.54 -15.27
CA GLY A 13 2.19 -2.75 -14.56
C GLY A 13 1.05 -3.64 -14.07
N LYS A 14 1.41 -4.78 -13.46
CA LYS A 14 0.45 -5.77 -12.92
C LYS A 14 -0.55 -5.16 -11.93
N LEU A 15 -0.10 -4.23 -11.08
CA LEU A 15 -0.97 -3.55 -10.12
C LEU A 15 -2.01 -2.67 -10.84
N ALA A 16 -1.57 -1.85 -11.80
CA ALA A 16 -2.48 -0.99 -12.55
C ALA A 16 -3.54 -1.81 -13.30
N ALA A 17 -3.14 -2.92 -13.94
CA ALA A 17 -4.06 -3.84 -14.61
C ALA A 17 -5.10 -4.44 -13.64
N GLU A 18 -4.65 -4.93 -12.48
CA GLU A 18 -5.55 -5.44 -11.43
C GLU A 18 -6.58 -4.39 -10.98
N LEU A 19 -6.13 -3.14 -10.77
CA LEU A 19 -6.99 -2.07 -10.31
C LEU A 19 -8.04 -1.69 -11.37
N ILE A 20 -7.64 -1.62 -12.65
CA ILE A 20 -8.58 -1.32 -13.75
C ILE A 20 -9.66 -2.40 -13.85
N GLU A 21 -9.30 -3.65 -13.69
CA GLU A 21 -10.21 -4.79 -13.84
C GLU A 21 -11.12 -4.99 -12.61
N ASN A 22 -10.56 -4.85 -11.40
CA ASN A 22 -11.20 -5.35 -10.18
C ASN A 22 -11.64 -4.25 -9.19
N LEU A 23 -11.27 -2.98 -9.41
CA LEU A 23 -11.64 -1.90 -8.50
C LEU A 23 -13.12 -1.55 -8.63
N LYS A 24 -13.89 -1.83 -7.58
CA LYS A 24 -15.33 -1.56 -7.51
C LYS A 24 -15.72 -1.09 -6.11
N SER A 25 -16.58 -0.06 -6.03
CA SER A 25 -17.16 0.43 -4.78
C SER A 25 -18.40 1.27 -5.10
N ARG A 26 -19.28 1.45 -4.11
CA ARG A 26 -20.44 2.35 -4.22
C ARG A 26 -20.05 3.83 -4.41
N SER A 27 -18.84 4.18 -3.96
CA SER A 27 -18.28 5.53 -4.11
C SER A 27 -17.56 5.74 -5.45
N ILE A 28 -17.54 4.75 -6.34
CA ILE A 28 -16.84 4.80 -7.63
C ILE A 28 -17.86 4.73 -8.76
N ALA A 29 -17.93 5.79 -9.56
CA ALA A 29 -18.80 5.85 -10.74
C ALA A 29 -18.19 5.13 -11.94
N SER A 30 -16.87 5.26 -12.13
CA SER A 30 -16.14 4.57 -13.20
C SER A 30 -14.67 4.45 -12.87
N VAL A 31 -14.01 3.46 -13.46
CA VAL A 31 -12.55 3.27 -13.42
C VAL A 31 -12.03 3.26 -14.85
N LEU A 32 -11.11 4.18 -15.16
CA LEU A 32 -10.54 4.32 -16.50
C LEU A 32 -9.02 4.32 -16.44
N PRO A 33 -8.33 3.77 -17.45
CA PRO A 33 -6.89 3.95 -17.59
C PRO A 33 -6.56 5.41 -17.94
N TRP A 34 -5.38 5.86 -17.58
CA TRP A 34 -4.92 7.24 -17.71
C TRP A 34 -5.00 7.81 -19.14
N ASN A 35 -4.77 6.99 -20.16
CA ASN A 35 -4.88 7.40 -21.56
C ASN A 35 -6.30 7.78 -22.00
N ARG A 36 -7.32 7.40 -21.19
CA ARG A 36 -8.72 7.77 -21.38
C ARG A 36 -9.19 8.91 -20.47
N LYS A 37 -8.27 9.69 -19.87
CA LYS A 37 -8.59 10.82 -19.00
C LYS A 37 -9.46 11.91 -19.63
N GLY A 38 -9.53 11.97 -20.96
CA GLY A 38 -10.44 12.85 -21.69
C GLY A 38 -11.92 12.46 -21.63
N GLU A 39 -12.22 11.21 -21.24
CA GLU A 39 -13.58 10.68 -21.10
C GLU A 39 -14.13 10.96 -19.69
N ARG A 40 -14.08 12.20 -19.25
CA ARG A 40 -14.47 12.58 -17.89
C ARG A 40 -16.00 12.62 -17.74
N LEU A 41 -16.43 12.12 -16.57
CA LEU A 41 -17.79 12.34 -16.07
C LEU A 41 -17.87 13.72 -15.38
N GLU A 42 -19.09 14.24 -15.24
CA GLU A 42 -19.36 15.43 -14.42
C GLU A 42 -19.32 15.12 -12.91
N CYS A 43 -18.23 14.51 -12.46
CA CYS A 43 -17.99 14.19 -11.06
C CYS A 43 -16.52 14.43 -10.70
N LYS A 44 -16.23 14.50 -9.38
CA LYS A 44 -14.85 14.61 -8.90
C LYS A 44 -14.02 13.43 -9.38
N SER A 45 -12.75 13.68 -9.71
CA SER A 45 -11.82 12.64 -10.09
C SER A 45 -10.85 12.32 -8.96
N VAL A 46 -10.52 11.04 -8.81
CA VAL A 46 -9.40 10.54 -8.01
C VAL A 46 -8.41 9.93 -8.97
N VAL A 47 -7.17 10.41 -8.94
CA VAL A 47 -6.09 9.85 -9.76
C VAL A 47 -5.27 8.92 -8.91
N VAL A 48 -5.04 7.69 -9.37
CA VAL A 48 -4.26 6.67 -8.68
C VAL A 48 -2.99 6.39 -9.49
N HIS A 49 -1.85 6.79 -8.96
CA HIS A 49 -0.56 6.55 -9.59
C HIS A 49 0.02 5.21 -9.11
N ALA A 50 0.06 4.24 -10.03
CA ALA A 50 0.65 2.91 -9.87
C ALA A 50 1.74 2.66 -10.94
N GLY A 51 2.39 3.73 -11.37
CA GLY A 51 3.38 3.75 -12.45
C GLY A 51 4.81 3.91 -11.99
N SER A 52 5.71 4.13 -12.96
CA SER A 52 7.14 4.32 -12.74
C SER A 52 7.55 5.79 -12.55
N GLY A 53 6.60 6.71 -12.48
CA GLY A 53 6.86 8.15 -12.34
C GLY A 53 6.99 8.91 -13.67
N ARG A 54 7.09 8.25 -14.81
CA ARG A 54 7.19 8.94 -16.12
C ARG A 54 5.99 9.82 -16.44
N GLU A 55 4.81 9.39 -16.03
CA GLU A 55 3.56 10.10 -16.22
C GLU A 55 3.30 11.18 -15.15
N LEU A 56 4.10 11.19 -14.08
CA LEU A 56 3.87 12.00 -12.89
C LEU A 56 3.75 13.51 -13.18
N PRO A 57 4.58 14.15 -14.02
CA PRO A 57 4.42 15.57 -14.35
C PRO A 57 3.05 15.90 -14.95
N GLY A 58 2.55 15.04 -15.85
CA GLY A 58 1.21 15.17 -16.44
C GLY A 58 0.08 14.92 -15.44
N VAL A 59 0.29 14.00 -14.50
CA VAL A 59 -0.64 13.70 -13.41
C VAL A 59 -0.77 14.89 -12.46
N LEU A 60 0.34 15.47 -12.02
CA LEU A 60 0.35 16.64 -11.14
C LEU A 60 -0.35 17.84 -11.77
N SER A 61 -0.05 18.11 -13.06
CA SER A 61 -0.72 19.17 -13.82
C SER A 61 -2.23 18.93 -13.91
N PHE A 62 -2.67 17.71 -14.17
CA PHE A 62 -4.08 17.33 -14.22
C PHE A 62 -4.76 17.51 -12.86
N CYS A 63 -4.16 17.03 -11.77
CA CYS A 63 -4.72 17.14 -10.42
C CYS A 63 -4.86 18.60 -10.01
N SER A 64 -3.88 19.44 -10.31
CA SER A 64 -3.92 20.87 -10.07
C SER A 64 -5.06 21.56 -10.83
N ALA A 65 -5.17 21.31 -12.15
CA ALA A 65 -6.18 21.91 -13.00
C ALA A 65 -7.62 21.50 -12.66
N ASN A 66 -7.81 20.33 -12.05
CA ASN A 66 -9.12 19.73 -11.80
C ASN A 66 -9.45 19.58 -10.31
N ASN A 67 -8.61 20.07 -9.42
CA ASN A 67 -8.73 19.89 -7.96
C ASN A 67 -9.02 18.42 -7.60
N SER A 68 -8.26 17.51 -8.22
CA SER A 68 -8.41 16.06 -8.05
C SER A 68 -7.49 15.53 -6.96
N VAL A 69 -7.96 14.56 -6.18
CA VAL A 69 -7.10 13.86 -5.21
C VAL A 69 -6.15 12.94 -5.95
N LEU A 70 -4.88 12.97 -5.59
CA LEU A 70 -3.88 12.00 -6.03
C LEU A 70 -3.65 10.94 -4.95
N ILE A 71 -3.76 9.67 -5.32
CA ILE A 71 -3.31 8.54 -4.48
C ILE A 71 -2.02 8.00 -5.09
N GLU A 72 -0.91 8.13 -4.37
CA GLU A 72 0.42 7.67 -4.80
C GLU A 72 0.70 6.29 -4.21
N LEU A 73 0.79 5.29 -5.08
CA LEU A 73 1.07 3.89 -4.71
C LEU A 73 2.53 3.49 -4.95
N SER A 74 3.30 4.29 -5.68
CA SER A 74 4.71 3.98 -5.92
C SER A 74 5.56 4.30 -4.69
N THR A 75 6.74 3.71 -4.64
CA THR A 75 7.72 3.93 -3.58
C THR A 75 8.91 4.71 -4.14
N GLY A 76 9.49 5.61 -3.33
CA GLY A 76 10.72 6.32 -3.67
C GLY A 76 10.53 7.67 -4.38
N GLY A 77 9.31 8.20 -4.44
CA GLY A 77 9.04 9.58 -4.87
C GLY A 77 9.10 10.58 -3.71
N ASN A 78 9.19 11.87 -4.00
CA ASN A 78 9.31 12.97 -3.03
C ASN A 78 7.97 13.67 -2.76
N LEU A 79 6.84 13.16 -3.22
CA LEU A 79 5.53 13.81 -3.10
C LEU A 79 5.09 14.06 -1.64
N ALA A 80 5.63 13.29 -0.69
CA ALA A 80 5.38 13.50 0.74
C ALA A 80 6.04 14.77 1.29
N GLU A 81 7.12 15.23 0.66
CA GLU A 81 7.94 16.37 1.09
C GLU A 81 7.61 17.65 0.32
N GLU A 82 6.83 17.53 -0.74
CA GLU A 82 6.49 18.63 -1.64
C GLU A 82 5.14 19.26 -1.27
N SER A 83 4.98 20.55 -1.53
CA SER A 83 3.70 21.25 -1.40
C SER A 83 2.91 21.14 -2.70
N HIS A 84 1.65 20.75 -2.61
CA HIS A 84 0.76 20.59 -3.76
C HIS A 84 -0.52 21.40 -3.57
N PRO A 85 -1.09 22.02 -4.63
CA PRO A 85 -2.35 22.76 -4.55
C PRO A 85 -3.60 21.83 -4.55
N PHE A 86 -3.41 20.54 -4.29
CA PHE A 86 -4.45 19.50 -4.20
C PHE A 86 -4.03 18.42 -3.19
N PRO A 87 -4.98 17.63 -2.66
CA PRO A 87 -4.68 16.57 -1.70
C PRO A 87 -3.88 15.42 -2.34
N VAL A 88 -2.86 14.94 -1.63
CA VAL A 88 -2.05 13.78 -2.04
C VAL A 88 -2.08 12.74 -0.93
N ILE A 89 -2.54 11.53 -1.22
CA ILE A 89 -2.52 10.40 -0.29
C ILE A 89 -1.31 9.53 -0.60
N ILE A 90 -0.34 9.51 0.27
CA ILE A 90 0.86 8.65 0.15
C ILE A 90 0.52 7.27 0.69
N CYS A 91 0.40 6.30 -0.20
CA CYS A 91 -0.13 4.97 0.10
C CYS A 91 0.69 3.86 -0.57
N PRO A 92 1.95 3.63 -0.18
CA PRO A 92 2.83 2.65 -0.81
C PRO A 92 2.40 1.19 -0.58
N ASN A 93 1.40 0.97 0.24
CA ASN A 93 0.73 -0.31 0.46
C ASN A 93 -0.76 -0.06 0.63
N ILE A 94 -1.60 -0.85 -0.06
CA ILE A 94 -3.06 -0.75 -0.02
C ILE A 94 -3.75 -1.98 0.56
N ASN A 95 -3.00 -2.88 1.21
CA ASN A 95 -3.60 -3.92 2.03
C ASN A 95 -3.93 -3.35 3.42
N ILE A 96 -5.22 -3.04 3.65
CA ILE A 96 -5.66 -2.33 4.86
C ILE A 96 -5.33 -3.10 6.14
N LEU A 97 -5.47 -4.43 6.16
CA LEU A 97 -5.13 -5.22 7.35
C LEU A 97 -3.62 -5.13 7.65
N MET A 98 -2.78 -5.21 6.63
CA MET A 98 -1.33 -5.00 6.77
C MET A 98 -1.00 -3.60 7.26
N LEU A 99 -1.66 -2.57 6.72
CA LEU A 99 -1.46 -1.20 7.16
C LEU A 99 -1.86 -0.99 8.63
N LYS A 100 -2.96 -1.61 9.09
CA LYS A 100 -3.35 -1.59 10.51
C LYS A 100 -2.30 -2.26 11.40
N PHE A 101 -1.76 -3.38 10.97
CA PHE A 101 -0.65 -4.03 11.67
C PHE A 101 0.61 -3.14 11.72
N MET A 102 0.98 -2.52 10.61
CA MET A 102 2.11 -1.59 10.55
C MET A 102 1.89 -0.36 11.45
N ALA A 103 0.68 0.22 11.45
CA ALA A 103 0.32 1.35 12.32
C ALA A 103 0.40 0.98 13.80
N MET A 104 -0.04 -0.22 14.18
CA MET A 104 0.09 -0.75 15.54
C MET A 104 1.57 -0.85 15.94
N LEU A 105 2.43 -1.42 15.10
CA LEU A 105 3.86 -1.52 15.38
C LEU A 105 4.55 -0.14 15.42
N GLN A 106 4.17 0.77 14.55
CA GLN A 106 4.71 2.12 14.52
C GLN A 106 4.41 2.88 15.83
N SER A 107 3.21 2.73 16.35
CA SER A 107 2.79 3.42 17.58
C SER A 107 3.23 2.72 18.86
N GLN A 108 3.34 1.39 18.88
CA GLN A 108 3.55 0.61 20.10
C GLN A 108 4.80 -0.30 20.07
N GLY A 109 5.53 -0.37 18.95
CA GLY A 109 6.69 -1.24 18.81
C GLY A 109 7.80 -0.98 19.84
N TYR A 110 7.86 0.25 20.37
CA TYR A 110 8.82 0.62 21.41
C TYR A 110 8.64 -0.18 22.72
N LEU A 111 7.46 -0.73 22.98
CA LEU A 111 7.19 -1.57 24.17
C LEU A 111 8.02 -2.87 24.16
N PHE A 112 8.53 -3.27 23.02
CA PHE A 112 9.30 -4.50 22.84
C PHE A 112 10.81 -4.27 22.79
N ARG A 113 11.32 -3.11 23.22
CA ARG A 113 12.76 -2.76 23.09
C ARG A 113 13.68 -3.78 23.73
N GLU A 114 13.31 -4.27 24.90
CA GLU A 114 14.13 -5.18 25.74
C GLU A 114 14.16 -6.62 25.22
N TYR A 115 13.24 -6.98 24.32
CA TYR A 115 13.12 -8.34 23.83
C TYR A 115 13.93 -8.56 22.56
N GLN A 116 14.36 -9.81 22.33
CA GLN A 116 14.91 -10.21 21.04
C GLN A 116 13.83 -10.19 19.96
N LYS A 117 14.21 -9.81 18.76
CA LYS A 117 13.31 -9.69 17.63
C LYS A 117 13.92 -10.32 16.39
N THR A 118 13.12 -11.13 15.69
CA THR A 118 13.49 -11.68 14.37
C THR A 118 12.42 -11.31 13.38
N ILE A 119 12.84 -10.80 12.22
CA ILE A 119 11.93 -10.45 11.12
C ILE A 119 12.32 -11.27 9.91
N LEU A 120 11.37 -12.06 9.42
CA LEU A 120 11.49 -12.84 8.20
C LEU A 120 10.45 -12.35 7.20
N GLU A 121 10.86 -12.23 5.94
CA GLU A 121 9.96 -11.92 4.83
C GLU A 121 10.16 -12.90 3.68
N SER A 122 9.12 -13.10 2.89
CA SER A 122 9.18 -13.88 1.66
C SER A 122 8.33 -13.25 0.57
N HIS A 123 8.89 -13.26 -0.63
CA HIS A 123 8.25 -12.84 -1.88
C HIS A 123 8.71 -13.78 -2.99
N GLN A 124 8.14 -13.60 -4.21
CA GLN A 124 8.53 -14.40 -5.38
C GLN A 124 10.06 -14.41 -5.57
N ALA A 125 10.59 -15.53 -6.05
CA ALA A 125 12.03 -15.79 -6.17
C ALA A 125 12.78 -14.69 -6.97
N ALA A 126 12.15 -14.09 -7.97
CA ALA A 126 12.73 -13.03 -8.80
C ALA A 126 12.89 -11.66 -8.10
N LYS A 127 12.35 -11.49 -6.88
CA LYS A 127 12.47 -10.23 -6.14
C LYS A 127 13.84 -10.12 -5.47
N THR A 128 14.64 -9.17 -5.90
CA THR A 128 16.02 -8.96 -5.42
C THR A 128 16.15 -8.02 -4.22
N SER A 129 15.19 -7.11 -4.05
CA SER A 129 15.23 -6.10 -2.97
C SER A 129 14.39 -6.52 -1.76
N ALA A 130 14.79 -6.09 -0.55
CA ALA A 130 13.93 -6.18 0.62
C ALA A 130 12.69 -5.31 0.44
N PRO A 131 11.47 -5.82 0.78
CA PRO A 131 10.25 -5.07 0.61
C PRO A 131 10.15 -3.90 1.59
N GLY A 132 9.61 -2.78 1.16
CA GLY A 132 9.39 -1.60 2.00
C GLY A 132 8.58 -1.90 3.26
N THR A 133 7.61 -2.82 3.19
CA THR A 133 6.83 -3.27 4.35
C THR A 133 7.71 -3.91 5.43
N ALA A 134 8.61 -4.83 5.07
CA ALA A 134 9.53 -5.47 6.03
C ALA A 134 10.49 -4.45 6.66
N ILE A 135 11.01 -3.51 5.85
CA ILE A 135 11.86 -2.42 6.33
C ILE A 135 11.11 -1.53 7.33
N ASN A 136 9.85 -1.19 7.04
CA ASN A 136 9.03 -0.37 7.94
C ASN A 136 8.75 -1.11 9.26
N ILE A 137 8.41 -2.39 9.23
CA ILE A 137 8.25 -3.24 10.41
C ILE A 137 9.54 -3.26 11.24
N ALA A 138 10.70 -3.46 10.61
CA ALA A 138 11.99 -3.49 11.28
C ALA A 138 12.27 -2.17 12.01
N ARG A 139 12.11 -1.04 11.33
CA ARG A 139 12.28 0.29 11.92
C ARG A 139 11.35 0.53 13.10
N SER A 140 10.08 0.14 12.99
CA SER A 140 9.08 0.29 14.06
C SER A 140 9.45 -0.50 15.32
N LEU A 141 10.17 -1.62 15.16
CA LEU A 141 10.63 -2.47 16.25
C LEU A 141 12.07 -2.16 16.70
N GLY A 142 12.75 -1.18 16.09
CA GLY A 142 14.13 -0.86 16.39
C GLY A 142 15.14 -1.94 15.94
N VAL A 143 14.79 -2.68 14.88
CA VAL A 143 15.66 -3.69 14.26
C VAL A 143 16.35 -3.07 13.03
N ASP A 144 17.65 -3.33 12.87
CA ASP A 144 18.36 -2.92 11.66
C ASP A 144 17.77 -3.65 10.43
N PRO A 145 17.36 -2.93 9.37
CA PRO A 145 16.87 -3.55 8.15
C PRO A 145 17.83 -4.60 7.53
N GLY A 146 19.14 -4.47 7.76
CA GLY A 146 20.13 -5.45 7.33
C GLY A 146 20.00 -6.82 8.01
N GLN A 147 19.27 -6.90 9.12
CA GLN A 147 19.01 -8.15 9.87
C GLN A 147 17.73 -8.86 9.41
N ILE A 148 17.00 -8.31 8.43
CA ILE A 148 15.80 -8.97 7.88
C ILE A 148 16.22 -10.23 7.12
N VAL A 149 15.63 -11.36 7.48
CA VAL A 149 15.82 -12.63 6.79
C VAL A 149 14.88 -12.71 5.59
N SER A 150 15.44 -12.74 4.38
CA SER A 150 14.67 -12.84 3.13
C SER A 150 14.67 -14.27 2.60
N VAL A 151 13.51 -14.88 2.46
CA VAL A 151 13.34 -16.24 1.91
C VAL A 151 12.88 -16.14 0.45
N ARG A 152 13.69 -16.75 -0.45
CA ARG A 152 13.43 -16.78 -1.90
C ARG A 152 13.39 -18.19 -2.49
N ASN A 153 13.82 -19.19 -1.71
CA ASN A 153 13.79 -20.58 -2.15
C ASN A 153 12.35 -21.12 -2.15
N PRO A 154 11.80 -21.57 -3.29
CA PRO A 154 10.42 -22.05 -3.40
C PRO A 154 10.13 -23.26 -2.48
N VAL A 155 11.10 -24.14 -2.29
CA VAL A 155 10.94 -25.33 -1.42
C VAL A 155 10.76 -24.90 0.04
N VAL A 156 11.54 -23.93 0.50
CA VAL A 156 11.41 -23.38 1.86
C VAL A 156 10.09 -22.59 1.99
N GLN A 157 9.72 -21.85 0.96
CA GLN A 157 8.46 -21.09 0.92
C GLN A 157 7.24 -22.00 1.08
N GLU A 158 7.23 -23.14 0.39
CA GLU A 158 6.13 -24.10 0.44
C GLU A 158 6.15 -24.90 1.75
N ASN A 159 7.27 -25.53 2.08
CA ASN A 159 7.34 -26.52 3.17
C ASN A 159 7.46 -25.90 4.57
N GLU A 160 8.14 -24.76 4.70
CA GLU A 160 8.39 -24.15 6.02
C GLU A 160 7.51 -22.91 6.29
N LEU A 161 7.16 -22.14 5.23
CA LEU A 161 6.31 -20.97 5.39
C LEU A 161 4.84 -21.28 5.04
N GLY A 162 4.55 -22.46 4.49
CA GLY A 162 3.20 -22.89 4.14
C GLY A 162 2.56 -21.97 3.09
N ILE A 163 3.33 -21.56 2.07
CA ILE A 163 2.82 -20.79 0.95
C ILE A 163 2.43 -21.79 -0.14
N PRO A 164 1.15 -21.90 -0.51
CA PRO A 164 0.72 -22.83 -1.57
C PRO A 164 1.44 -22.58 -2.89
N SER A 165 1.76 -23.64 -3.62
CA SER A 165 2.56 -23.59 -4.84
C SER A 165 2.01 -22.61 -5.90
N GLU A 166 0.69 -22.52 -6.02
CA GLU A 166 0.02 -21.61 -6.95
C GLU A 166 0.25 -20.11 -6.63
N PHE A 167 0.62 -19.79 -5.38
CA PHE A 167 0.90 -18.41 -4.94
C PHE A 167 2.38 -18.06 -4.92
N LEU A 168 3.29 -19.01 -5.13
CA LEU A 168 4.74 -18.74 -5.17
C LEU A 168 5.13 -17.62 -6.16
N PRO A 169 4.50 -17.51 -7.35
CA PRO A 169 4.78 -16.40 -8.26
C PRO A 169 4.30 -15.03 -7.80
N ARG A 170 3.40 -14.97 -6.82
CA ARG A 170 2.81 -13.71 -6.33
C ARG A 170 2.30 -13.84 -4.90
N HIS A 171 3.18 -13.61 -3.95
CA HIS A 171 2.84 -13.55 -2.52
C HIS A 171 3.65 -12.48 -1.82
N ALA A 172 3.18 -12.08 -0.65
CA ALA A 172 3.95 -11.37 0.36
C ALA A 172 3.72 -12.04 1.72
N TYR A 173 4.79 -12.41 2.37
CA TYR A 173 4.78 -13.06 3.67
C TYR A 173 5.70 -12.31 4.63
N HIS A 174 5.25 -12.12 5.86
CA HIS A 174 6.09 -11.59 6.93
C HIS A 174 5.84 -12.39 8.21
N ARG A 175 6.91 -12.72 8.91
CA ARG A 175 6.88 -13.29 10.26
C ARG A 175 7.74 -12.43 11.17
N VAL A 176 7.13 -11.95 12.24
CA VAL A 176 7.80 -11.20 13.31
C VAL A 176 7.75 -12.04 14.56
N ILE A 177 8.89 -12.36 15.12
CA ILE A 177 9.02 -13.10 16.37
C ILE A 177 9.62 -12.13 17.39
N ILE A 178 8.98 -12.02 18.54
CA ILE A 178 9.41 -11.17 19.66
C ILE A 178 9.41 -12.04 20.91
N GLY A 179 10.47 -12.05 21.67
CA GLY A 179 10.50 -12.85 22.90
C GLY A 179 11.86 -13.00 23.53
N ASP A 180 11.89 -13.88 24.52
CA ASP A 180 13.08 -14.34 25.22
C ASP A 180 13.13 -15.89 25.26
N GLU A 181 13.90 -16.44 26.17
CA GLU A 181 14.03 -17.90 26.31
C GLU A 181 12.75 -18.62 26.75
N ASN A 182 11.86 -17.92 27.45
CA ASN A 182 10.67 -18.50 28.09
C ASN A 182 9.36 -18.11 27.41
N VAL A 183 9.28 -16.93 26.80
CA VAL A 183 8.05 -16.40 26.21
C VAL A 183 8.30 -15.92 24.79
N ARG A 184 7.40 -16.28 23.89
CA ARG A 184 7.48 -15.90 22.49
C ARG A 184 6.12 -15.44 21.97
N ILE A 185 6.13 -14.30 21.28
CA ILE A 185 5.00 -13.79 20.49
C ILE A 185 5.39 -13.91 19.02
N THR A 186 4.49 -14.44 18.20
CA THR A 186 4.70 -14.53 16.76
C THR A 186 3.54 -13.84 16.03
N PHE A 187 3.86 -12.86 15.20
CA PHE A 187 2.93 -12.28 14.23
C PHE A 187 3.26 -12.84 12.86
N GLU A 188 2.25 -13.36 12.18
CA GLU A 188 2.39 -13.86 10.83
C GLU A 188 1.38 -13.18 9.92
N THR A 189 1.83 -12.73 8.75
CA THR A 189 0.97 -12.15 7.72
C THR A 189 1.20 -12.85 6.39
N LYS A 190 0.11 -13.22 5.72
CA LYS A 190 0.11 -13.82 4.38
C LYS A 190 -0.78 -13.01 3.46
N VAL A 191 -0.21 -12.43 2.42
CA VAL A 191 -0.95 -11.80 1.33
C VAL A 191 -0.86 -12.73 0.13
N LEU A 192 -1.95 -13.40 -0.14
CA LEU A 192 -2.07 -14.42 -1.19
C LEU A 192 -3.20 -14.03 -2.15
N GLY A 193 -3.17 -14.58 -3.37
CA GLY A 193 -4.25 -14.41 -4.34
C GLY A 193 -3.98 -13.37 -5.42
N GLN A 194 -4.95 -13.24 -6.32
CA GLN A 194 -4.79 -12.47 -7.56
C GLN A 194 -5.16 -10.99 -7.44
N SER A 195 -6.03 -10.63 -6.50
CA SER A 195 -6.57 -9.28 -6.39
C SER A 195 -6.63 -8.73 -4.97
N PRO A 196 -5.54 -8.82 -4.16
CA PRO A 196 -5.56 -8.37 -2.77
C PRO A 196 -5.58 -6.85 -2.64
N TYR A 197 -5.32 -6.10 -3.72
CA TYR A 197 -5.10 -4.66 -3.68
C TYR A 197 -6.34 -3.84 -4.05
N ALA A 198 -7.17 -4.32 -4.98
CA ALA A 198 -8.36 -3.59 -5.42
C ALA A 198 -9.34 -3.31 -4.27
N LEU A 199 -9.59 -4.28 -3.39
CA LEU A 199 -10.44 -4.11 -2.21
C LEU A 199 -9.88 -3.09 -1.22
N GLY A 200 -8.56 -3.07 -1.05
CA GLY A 200 -7.90 -2.12 -0.18
C GLY A 200 -8.00 -0.69 -0.72
N LEU A 201 -7.72 -0.50 -2.00
CA LEU A 201 -7.88 0.81 -2.64
C LEU A 201 -9.32 1.31 -2.61
N ALA A 202 -10.31 0.42 -2.80
CA ALA A 202 -11.72 0.76 -2.65
C ALA A 202 -12.02 1.39 -1.29
N LYS A 203 -11.50 0.79 -0.20
CA LYS A 203 -11.64 1.32 1.17
C LYS A 203 -10.95 2.68 1.35
N VAL A 204 -9.76 2.88 0.76
CA VAL A 204 -9.08 4.18 0.79
C VAL A 204 -9.94 5.24 0.09
N ILE A 205 -10.45 4.93 -1.09
CA ILE A 205 -11.33 5.85 -1.84
C ILE A 205 -12.61 6.15 -1.04
N GLU A 206 -13.26 5.15 -0.46
CA GLU A 206 -14.44 5.33 0.39
C GLU A 206 -14.14 6.24 1.60
N ALA A 207 -12.98 6.06 2.23
CA ALA A 207 -12.56 6.84 3.39
C ALA A 207 -12.33 8.32 3.06
N ILE A 208 -11.87 8.64 1.85
CA ILE A 208 -11.62 10.03 1.42
C ILE A 208 -12.82 10.66 0.72
N CYS A 209 -13.71 9.85 0.12
CA CYS A 209 -14.93 10.34 -0.51
C CYS A 209 -15.86 11.00 0.52
N GLY A 210 -16.33 12.21 0.21
CA GLY A 210 -17.21 12.96 1.10
C GLY A 210 -16.51 13.73 2.21
N ARG A 211 -15.16 13.66 2.30
CA ARG A 211 -14.36 14.50 3.18
C ARG A 211 -13.85 15.72 2.43
N ASP A 212 -13.75 16.83 3.14
CA ASP A 212 -13.09 18.03 2.65
C ASP A 212 -11.61 17.92 3.00
N LEU A 213 -10.80 17.60 1.99
CA LEU A 213 -9.36 17.41 2.15
C LEU A 213 -8.63 18.70 1.83
N GLU A 214 -7.77 19.14 2.75
CA GLU A 214 -6.85 20.24 2.51
C GLU A 214 -5.81 19.87 1.43
N PRO A 215 -5.29 20.85 0.68
CA PRO A 215 -4.25 20.64 -0.32
C PRO A 215 -2.87 20.40 0.36
N LYS A 216 -2.67 19.16 0.81
CA LYS A 216 -1.42 18.70 1.46
C LYS A 216 -1.23 17.19 1.29
N PRO A 217 0.00 16.68 1.55
CA PRO A 217 0.23 15.25 1.68
C PRO A 217 -0.42 14.66 2.94
N TYR A 218 -0.97 13.45 2.81
CA TYR A 218 -1.51 12.62 3.88
C TYR A 218 -0.81 11.26 3.85
N ASP A 219 -0.20 10.87 4.94
CA ASP A 219 0.32 9.52 5.12
C ASP A 219 -0.81 8.55 5.46
N ILE A 220 -0.88 7.42 4.77
CA ILE A 220 -1.95 6.42 4.95
C ILE A 220 -1.97 5.82 6.37
N LEU A 221 -0.83 5.67 7.04
CA LEU A 221 -0.78 5.16 8.41
C LEU A 221 -1.37 6.18 9.38
N THR A 222 -1.14 7.48 9.14
CA THR A 222 -1.78 8.56 9.91
C THR A 222 -3.30 8.53 9.73
N LEU A 223 -3.81 8.28 8.53
CA LEU A 223 -5.25 8.16 8.28
C LEU A 223 -5.85 6.95 9.02
N ILE A 224 -5.12 5.82 9.08
CA ILE A 224 -5.53 4.64 9.86
C ILE A 224 -5.55 4.95 11.35
N GLN A 225 -4.50 5.57 11.89
CA GLN A 225 -4.42 5.95 13.31
C GLN A 225 -5.51 6.94 13.71
N SER A 226 -5.95 7.79 12.80
CA SER A 226 -7.06 8.73 12.98
C SER A 226 -8.45 8.08 12.80
N GLY A 227 -8.54 6.78 12.56
CA GLY A 227 -9.81 6.05 12.44
C GLY A 227 -10.57 6.30 11.13
N TRP A 228 -9.88 6.69 10.06
CA TRP A 228 -10.53 6.87 8.74
C TRP A 228 -10.72 5.53 8.01
N LEU A 229 -9.91 4.51 8.37
CA LEU A 229 -9.85 3.19 7.73
C LEU A 229 -9.95 2.06 8.75
#